data_2483d69949437b20fbea649a8a058181
#
_entry.id   2483d69949437b20fbea649a8a058181
#
_cell.length_a   1.000
_cell.length_b   1.000
_cell.length_c   1.000
_cell.angle_alpha   90.00
_cell.angle_beta   90.00
_cell.angle_gamma   90.00
#
_symmetry.space_group_name_H-M   'P 1'
#
loop_
_entity.id
_entity.type
_entity.pdbx_description
1 polymer ?
#
loop_
_entity_poly.entity_id
_entity_poly.type
_entity_poly.pdbx_seq_one_letter_code
_entity_poly.pdbx_strand_id
1 'polypeptide(L)'
;GIGTSPQFCSARAFYPSKGVSAKVWIDGDTIHKVFSTPDGDVGASVRYNEKWPHGLDIPMFSSFNEAHFIEPWLKDEHDLACLKHVLNPPWRPETLDRLKFNARIAHERADRYQIPVHFRLTCGISDALLLIGTEDLVYMWADKPDLIREYLEHDQIRAMKNLEICLDLGIDFVQRNGFYETADF
;
A
#
# COMPACT_ATOMS: atom_id res chain seq x y z
N GLY A 1 22.60 -11.87 -14.03
CA GLY A 1 21.62 -10.88 -13.56
C GLY A 1 22.16 -10.21 -12.31
N ILE A 2 22.12 -8.89 -12.23
CA ILE A 2 22.45 -8.15 -11.01
C ILE A 2 21.35 -8.48 -10.02
N GLY A 3 21.65 -9.31 -9.01
CA GLY A 3 20.70 -9.69 -7.98
C GLY A 3 20.31 -8.46 -7.18
N THR A 4 19.00 -8.23 -7.04
CA THR A 4 18.50 -7.21 -6.11
C THR A 4 18.69 -7.71 -4.69
N SER A 5 19.04 -6.81 -3.77
CA SER A 5 19.11 -7.11 -2.33
C SER A 5 17.82 -7.76 -1.85
N PRO A 6 17.88 -8.79 -1.01
CA PRO A 6 16.68 -9.47 -0.52
C PRO A 6 15.81 -8.52 0.30
N GLN A 7 14.50 -8.67 0.13
CA GLN A 7 13.47 -7.92 0.85
C GLN A 7 12.40 -8.91 1.31
N PHE A 8 11.93 -8.80 2.55
CA PHE A 8 10.88 -9.66 3.10
C PHE A 8 9.64 -8.90 3.59
N CYS A 9 9.71 -7.59 3.65
CA CYS A 9 8.62 -6.70 4.01
C CYS A 9 8.76 -5.38 3.26
N SER A 10 7.70 -4.59 3.19
CA SER A 10 7.72 -3.23 2.66
C SER A 10 6.78 -2.31 3.46
N ALA A 11 7.02 -1.00 3.39
CA ALA A 11 6.14 -0.01 3.99
C ALA A 11 4.70 -0.08 3.45
N ARG A 12 4.52 -0.47 2.20
CA ARG A 12 3.19 -0.63 1.57
C ARG A 12 2.44 -1.89 1.99
N ALA A 13 3.03 -2.77 2.77
CA ALA A 13 2.31 -3.92 3.31
C ALA A 13 1.17 -3.44 4.22
N PHE A 14 0.00 -4.04 4.05
CA PHE A 14 -1.16 -3.74 4.87
C PHE A 14 -1.91 -5.02 5.23
N TYR A 15 -2.62 -4.98 6.35
CA TYR A 15 -3.26 -6.15 6.93
C TYR A 15 -4.64 -5.75 7.48
N PRO A 16 -5.72 -6.07 6.76
CA PRO A 16 -7.06 -5.70 7.17
C PRO A 16 -7.40 -6.17 8.59
N SER A 17 -8.16 -5.37 9.31
CA SER A 17 -8.67 -5.67 10.65
C SER A 17 -9.53 -6.93 10.65
N LYS A 18 -9.78 -7.49 11.84
CA LYS A 18 -10.73 -8.59 11.99
C LYS A 18 -12.12 -8.16 11.53
N GLY A 19 -12.77 -8.99 10.73
CA GLY A 19 -14.12 -8.74 10.23
C GLY A 19 -14.17 -7.99 8.89
N VAL A 20 -13.04 -7.45 8.39
CA VAL A 20 -12.98 -6.91 7.04
C VAL A 20 -13.00 -8.04 6.02
N SER A 21 -13.85 -7.91 5.02
CA SER A 21 -13.92 -8.83 3.87
C SER A 21 -13.74 -8.05 2.55
N ALA A 22 -13.35 -8.76 1.49
CA ALA A 22 -13.20 -8.16 0.18
C ALA A 22 -14.01 -8.93 -0.86
N LYS A 23 -14.61 -8.20 -1.80
CA LYS A 23 -15.31 -8.75 -2.95
C LYS A 23 -14.78 -8.08 -4.22
N VAL A 24 -14.59 -8.90 -5.27
CA VAL A 24 -14.20 -8.44 -6.60
C VAL A 24 -15.20 -8.99 -7.60
N TRP A 25 -15.60 -8.17 -8.59
CA TRP A 25 -16.46 -8.60 -9.69
C TRP A 25 -16.18 -7.75 -10.93
N ILE A 26 -16.65 -8.24 -12.07
CA ILE A 26 -16.62 -7.53 -13.35
C ILE A 26 -18.05 -7.16 -13.73
N ASP A 27 -18.20 -5.95 -14.25
CA ASP A 27 -19.40 -5.48 -14.95
C ASP A 27 -18.98 -4.83 -16.27
N GLY A 28 -19.32 -5.48 -17.38
CA GLY A 28 -18.88 -5.06 -18.70
C GLY A 28 -17.36 -5.03 -18.85
N ASP A 29 -16.80 -3.85 -19.05
CA ASP A 29 -15.37 -3.58 -19.17
C ASP A 29 -14.74 -3.01 -17.87
N THR A 30 -15.43 -3.15 -16.74
CA THR A 30 -15.05 -2.57 -15.47
C THR A 30 -14.84 -3.65 -14.42
N ILE A 31 -13.69 -3.62 -13.74
CA ILE A 31 -13.45 -4.38 -12.51
C ILE A 31 -13.82 -3.50 -11.33
N HIS A 32 -14.55 -4.07 -10.38
CA HIS A 32 -14.86 -3.47 -9.11
C HIS A 32 -14.25 -4.28 -7.98
N LYS A 33 -13.71 -3.59 -6.98
CA LYS A 33 -13.27 -4.21 -5.72
C LYS A 33 -13.76 -3.38 -4.55
N VAL A 34 -14.38 -4.05 -3.59
CA VAL A 34 -14.94 -3.43 -2.38
C VAL A 34 -14.44 -4.17 -1.15
N PHE A 35 -14.03 -3.40 -0.14
CA PHE A 35 -13.83 -3.90 1.20
C PHE A 35 -15.04 -3.51 2.06
N SER A 36 -15.67 -4.50 2.68
CA SER A 36 -16.69 -4.26 3.71
C SER A 36 -16.01 -4.19 5.08
N THR A 37 -16.23 -3.09 5.77
CA THR A 37 -15.60 -2.76 7.06
C THR A 37 -16.66 -2.47 8.13
N PRO A 38 -16.30 -2.34 9.42
CA PRO A 38 -17.24 -1.91 10.47
C PRO A 38 -17.87 -0.53 10.23
N ASP A 39 -17.17 0.38 9.54
CA ASP A 39 -17.62 1.74 9.25
C ASP A 39 -18.35 1.86 7.89
N GLY A 40 -18.48 0.75 7.16
CA GLY A 40 -19.14 0.69 5.87
C GLY A 40 -18.28 0.06 4.77
N ASP A 41 -18.64 0.33 3.53
CA ASP A 41 -17.96 -0.18 2.36
C ASP A 41 -17.04 0.88 1.75
N VAL A 42 -15.84 0.48 1.35
CA VAL A 42 -14.92 1.29 0.55
C VAL A 42 -14.45 0.51 -0.65
N GLY A 43 -14.46 1.14 -1.81
CA GLY A 43 -14.12 0.44 -3.04
C GLY A 43 -13.46 1.31 -4.09
N ALA A 44 -12.92 0.63 -5.09
CA ALA A 44 -12.42 1.24 -6.31
C ALA A 44 -12.94 0.49 -7.53
N SER A 45 -12.98 1.19 -8.64
CA SER A 45 -13.26 0.59 -9.94
C SER A 45 -12.24 1.05 -10.97
N VAL A 46 -11.88 0.13 -11.87
CA VAL A 46 -10.91 0.36 -12.94
C VAL A 46 -11.44 -0.14 -14.26
N ARG A 47 -11.03 0.53 -15.35
CA ARG A 47 -11.30 0.04 -16.68
C ARG A 47 -10.45 -1.18 -16.99
N TYR A 48 -11.12 -2.28 -17.30
CA TYR A 48 -10.48 -3.53 -17.68
C TYR A 48 -10.21 -3.56 -19.19
N ASN A 49 -8.97 -3.75 -19.56
CA ASN A 49 -8.55 -3.95 -20.93
C ASN A 49 -7.32 -4.87 -20.99
N GLU A 50 -6.86 -5.20 -22.19
CA GLU A 50 -5.72 -6.12 -22.42
C GLU A 50 -4.41 -5.66 -21.76
N LYS A 51 -4.27 -4.37 -21.41
CA LYS A 51 -3.10 -3.78 -20.75
C LYS A 51 -3.18 -3.86 -19.23
N TRP A 52 -4.33 -4.27 -18.65
CA TRP A 52 -4.48 -4.40 -17.21
C TRP A 52 -3.67 -5.59 -16.68
N PRO A 53 -2.61 -5.40 -15.87
CA PRO A 53 -1.66 -6.45 -15.55
C PRO A 53 -2.04 -7.32 -14.35
N HIS A 54 -3.12 -6.97 -13.63
CA HIS A 54 -3.47 -7.57 -12.34
C HIS A 54 -4.59 -8.62 -12.43
N GLY A 55 -4.96 -9.06 -13.65
CA GLY A 55 -6.02 -10.03 -13.82
C GLY A 55 -7.36 -9.52 -13.28
N LEU A 56 -8.01 -10.28 -12.41
CA LEU A 56 -9.30 -9.93 -11.80
C LEU A 56 -9.12 -9.30 -10.41
N ASP A 57 -8.14 -8.42 -10.24
CA ASP A 57 -7.92 -7.73 -8.96
C ASP A 57 -7.55 -6.26 -9.17
N ILE A 58 -7.84 -5.43 -8.17
CA ILE A 58 -7.39 -4.04 -8.07
C ILE A 58 -6.47 -3.96 -6.86
N PRO A 59 -5.12 -3.98 -7.06
CA PRO A 59 -4.17 -3.81 -5.98
C PRO A 59 -4.31 -2.40 -5.37
N MET A 60 -4.19 -2.29 -4.04
CA MET A 60 -4.30 -1.01 -3.36
C MET A 60 -3.21 -0.02 -3.82
N PHE A 61 -1.96 -0.45 -3.87
CA PHE A 61 -0.82 0.39 -4.23
C PHE A 61 -0.19 -0.06 -5.55
N SER A 62 -0.77 0.35 -6.66
CA SER A 62 -0.24 0.06 -8.00
C SER A 62 -0.20 1.31 -8.86
N SER A 63 0.93 1.55 -9.51
CA SER A 63 1.08 2.65 -10.47
C SER A 63 0.23 2.48 -11.74
N PHE A 64 -0.34 1.31 -11.98
CA PHE A 64 -1.29 1.11 -13.05
C PHE A 64 -2.69 1.63 -12.73
N ASN A 65 -3.03 1.82 -11.45
CA ASN A 65 -4.34 2.28 -11.04
C ASN A 65 -4.67 3.65 -11.63
N GLU A 66 -3.73 4.61 -11.56
CA GLU A 66 -3.94 6.01 -11.95
C GLU A 66 -4.55 6.16 -13.35
N ALA A 67 -4.01 5.44 -14.33
CA ALA A 67 -4.46 5.51 -15.72
C ALA A 67 -5.76 4.75 -16.01
N HIS A 68 -6.26 3.96 -15.03
CA HIS A 68 -7.39 3.05 -15.22
C HIS A 68 -8.54 3.32 -14.25
N PHE A 69 -8.36 4.18 -13.24
CA PHE A 69 -9.44 4.51 -12.30
C PHE A 69 -10.67 5.06 -13.02
N ILE A 70 -11.83 4.49 -12.70
CA ILE A 70 -13.16 5.07 -12.89
C ILE A 70 -13.59 5.68 -11.56
N GLU A 71 -13.33 4.96 -10.46
CA GLU A 71 -13.49 5.44 -9.08
C GLU A 71 -12.25 5.07 -8.28
N PRO A 72 -11.58 6.03 -7.62
CA PRO A 72 -10.43 5.76 -6.78
C PRO A 72 -10.84 5.20 -5.40
N TRP A 73 -9.84 4.75 -4.62
CA TRP A 73 -10.05 4.20 -3.28
C TRP A 73 -10.46 5.24 -2.24
N LEU A 74 -9.96 6.46 -2.33
CA LEU A 74 -10.21 7.53 -1.37
C LEU A 74 -10.84 8.72 -2.08
N LYS A 75 -12.07 9.07 -1.72
CA LYS A 75 -12.87 10.17 -2.28
C LYS A 75 -13.37 11.14 -1.22
N ASP A 76 -13.55 10.65 0.01
CA ASP A 76 -14.12 11.43 1.10
C ASP A 76 -13.75 10.88 2.48
N GLU A 77 -14.29 11.49 3.52
CA GLU A 77 -14.06 11.16 4.92
C GLU A 77 -14.61 9.76 5.28
N HIS A 78 -15.70 9.33 4.63
CA HIS A 78 -16.26 7.99 4.82
C HIS A 78 -15.28 6.92 4.30
N ASP A 79 -14.77 7.11 3.09
CA ASP A 79 -13.78 6.21 2.52
C ASP A 79 -12.52 6.13 3.40
N LEU A 80 -12.06 7.26 3.97
CA LEU A 80 -10.92 7.27 4.89
C LEU A 80 -11.20 6.48 6.16
N ALA A 81 -12.39 6.64 6.77
CA ALA A 81 -12.78 5.87 7.94
C ALA A 81 -12.72 4.37 7.65
N CYS A 82 -13.28 3.93 6.52
CA CYS A 82 -13.23 2.54 6.07
C CYS A 82 -11.78 2.06 5.79
N LEU A 83 -10.96 2.88 5.11
CA LEU A 83 -9.58 2.55 4.78
C LEU A 83 -8.70 2.37 6.02
N LYS A 84 -8.97 3.02 7.13
CA LYS A 84 -8.30 2.80 8.41
C LYS A 84 -8.47 1.38 8.95
N HIS A 85 -9.55 0.68 8.58
CA HIS A 85 -9.72 -0.75 8.89
C HIS A 85 -8.94 -1.66 7.93
N VAL A 86 -8.63 -1.18 6.75
CA VAL A 86 -7.90 -1.95 5.70
C VAL A 86 -6.40 -1.78 5.83
N LEU A 87 -5.94 -0.52 5.97
CA LEU A 87 -4.53 -0.13 5.93
C LEU A 87 -3.88 -0.22 7.32
N ASN A 88 -3.70 -1.43 7.86
CA ASN A 88 -3.06 -1.64 9.15
C ASN A 88 -1.69 -2.30 9.02
N PRO A 89 -0.79 -2.13 10.02
CA PRO A 89 0.41 -2.93 10.15
C PRO A 89 0.07 -4.39 10.51
N PRO A 90 1.04 -5.33 10.43
CA PRO A 90 0.80 -6.72 10.81
C PRO A 90 0.45 -6.83 12.29
N TRP A 91 -0.67 -7.47 12.59
CA TRP A 91 -1.20 -7.62 13.94
C TRP A 91 -1.50 -9.09 14.30
N ARG A 92 -1.64 -9.96 13.29
CA ARG A 92 -1.93 -11.38 13.53
C ARG A 92 -0.65 -12.15 13.82
N PRO A 93 -0.61 -13.03 14.84
CA PRO A 93 0.55 -13.87 15.15
C PRO A 93 1.07 -14.64 13.92
N GLU A 94 0.16 -15.22 13.13
CA GLU A 94 0.51 -16.01 11.94
C GLU A 94 1.18 -15.15 10.86
N THR A 95 0.81 -13.88 10.78
CA THR A 95 1.45 -12.92 9.86
C THR A 95 2.85 -12.58 10.32
N LEU A 96 3.04 -12.36 11.62
CA LEU A 96 4.35 -12.09 12.20
C LEU A 96 5.27 -13.29 12.08
N ASP A 97 4.77 -14.51 12.30
CA ASP A 97 5.56 -15.73 12.13
C ASP A 97 5.96 -15.96 10.67
N ARG A 98 5.08 -15.63 9.72
CA ARG A 98 5.42 -15.65 8.29
C ARG A 98 6.50 -14.61 7.94
N LEU A 99 6.43 -13.40 8.52
CA LEU A 99 7.48 -12.39 8.34
C LEU A 99 8.81 -12.85 8.90
N LYS A 100 8.86 -13.44 10.10
CA LYS A 100 10.07 -14.04 10.67
C LYS A 100 10.66 -15.14 9.77
N PHE A 101 9.80 -16.01 9.25
CA PHE A 101 10.23 -17.05 8.31
C PHE A 101 10.84 -16.44 7.05
N ASN A 102 10.17 -15.44 6.45
CA ASN A 102 10.67 -14.77 5.25
C ASN A 102 11.98 -14.01 5.51
N ALA A 103 12.10 -13.37 6.69
CA ALA A 103 13.33 -12.71 7.12
C ALA A 103 14.50 -13.68 7.18
N ARG A 104 14.32 -14.87 7.79
CA ARG A 104 15.35 -15.91 7.80
C ARG A 104 15.80 -16.28 6.40
N ILE A 105 14.88 -16.53 5.47
CA ILE A 105 15.22 -16.85 4.08
C ILE A 105 15.98 -15.69 3.40
N ALA A 106 15.60 -14.44 3.70
CA ALA A 106 16.27 -13.27 3.16
C ALA A 106 17.71 -13.17 3.69
N HIS A 107 17.94 -13.39 4.99
CA HIS A 107 19.28 -13.40 5.60
C HIS A 107 20.15 -14.54 5.06
N GLU A 108 19.64 -15.77 4.98
CA GLU A 108 20.37 -16.89 4.40
C GLU A 108 20.85 -16.59 2.96
N ARG A 109 20.02 -15.90 2.18
CA ARG A 109 20.38 -15.46 0.83
C ARG A 109 21.38 -14.31 0.85
N ALA A 110 21.20 -13.33 1.74
CA ALA A 110 22.09 -12.19 1.91
C ALA A 110 23.50 -12.65 2.28
N ASP A 111 23.63 -13.54 3.26
CA ASP A 111 24.89 -14.12 3.70
C ASP A 111 25.61 -14.89 2.57
N ARG A 112 24.85 -15.71 1.84
CA ARG A 112 25.39 -16.48 0.72
C ARG A 112 26.01 -15.63 -0.37
N TYR A 113 25.44 -14.45 -0.64
CA TYR A 113 25.87 -13.57 -1.73
C TYR A 113 26.61 -12.33 -1.22
N GLN A 114 26.84 -12.20 0.08
CA GLN A 114 27.48 -11.06 0.73
C GLN A 114 26.83 -9.72 0.32
N ILE A 115 25.48 -9.69 0.37
CA ILE A 115 24.66 -8.50 0.05
C ILE A 115 23.76 -8.18 1.23
N PRO A 116 23.44 -6.90 1.46
CA PRO A 116 22.59 -6.51 2.59
C PRO A 116 21.12 -6.86 2.38
N VAL A 117 20.40 -7.04 3.48
CA VAL A 117 18.93 -7.10 3.52
C VAL A 117 18.37 -5.69 3.65
N HIS A 118 17.42 -5.29 2.79
CA HIS A 118 16.90 -3.94 2.82
C HIS A 118 15.38 -3.87 3.07
N PHE A 119 14.96 -2.71 3.59
CA PHE A 119 13.58 -2.31 3.69
C PHE A 119 13.30 -1.14 2.75
N ARG A 120 12.25 -1.26 1.94
CA ARG A 120 11.83 -0.19 1.05
C ARG A 120 10.76 0.65 1.74
N LEU A 121 11.13 1.86 2.14
CA LEU A 121 10.22 2.83 2.73
C LEU A 121 9.56 3.66 1.62
N THR A 122 8.26 3.52 1.48
CA THR A 122 7.37 4.37 0.68
C THR A 122 6.16 4.66 1.53
N CYS A 123 5.81 5.92 1.64
CA CYS A 123 4.65 6.41 2.38
C CYS A 123 4.37 7.86 1.98
N GLY A 124 3.27 8.39 2.44
CA GLY A 124 2.94 9.79 2.26
C GLY A 124 2.29 10.07 0.90
N ILE A 125 2.67 11.20 0.28
CA ILE A 125 2.02 11.68 -0.95
C ILE A 125 2.12 10.70 -2.12
N SER A 126 3.22 9.94 -2.20
CA SER A 126 3.40 8.90 -3.21
C SER A 126 2.41 7.75 -3.08
N ASP A 127 1.99 7.41 -1.85
CA ASP A 127 1.00 6.38 -1.61
C ASP A 127 -0.42 6.94 -1.77
N ALA A 128 -0.66 8.22 -1.38
CA ALA A 128 -1.90 8.93 -1.65
C ALA A 128 -2.23 8.97 -3.16
N LEU A 129 -1.22 9.27 -3.98
CA LEU A 129 -1.35 9.30 -5.43
C LEU A 129 -1.84 7.97 -6.00
N LEU A 130 -1.36 6.84 -5.48
CA LEU A 130 -1.78 5.51 -5.94
C LEU A 130 -3.20 5.12 -5.49
N LEU A 131 -3.72 5.77 -4.45
CA LEU A 131 -5.09 5.54 -3.96
C LEU A 131 -6.12 6.46 -4.58
N ILE A 132 -5.72 7.67 -4.96
CA ILE A 132 -6.60 8.75 -5.38
C ILE A 132 -6.48 9.00 -6.90
N GLY A 133 -5.28 8.89 -7.45
CA GLY A 133 -4.94 9.37 -8.78
C GLY A 133 -4.38 10.79 -8.76
N THR A 134 -3.63 11.16 -9.80
CA THR A 134 -2.87 12.41 -9.84
C THR A 134 -3.77 13.66 -9.84
N GLU A 135 -4.78 13.67 -10.70
CA GLU A 135 -5.66 14.83 -10.88
C GLU A 135 -6.53 15.05 -9.64
N ASP A 136 -7.19 14.00 -9.17
CA ASP A 136 -8.07 14.07 -8.00
C ASP A 136 -7.31 14.43 -6.72
N LEU A 137 -6.05 13.96 -6.58
CA LEU A 137 -5.22 14.33 -5.43
C LEU A 137 -4.92 15.83 -5.37
N VAL A 138 -4.67 16.46 -6.53
CA VAL A 138 -4.42 17.91 -6.59
C VAL A 138 -5.67 18.69 -6.17
N TYR A 139 -6.85 18.31 -6.67
CA TYR A 139 -8.11 18.94 -6.26
C TYR A 139 -8.43 18.69 -4.78
N MET A 140 -8.28 17.45 -4.31
CA MET A 140 -8.52 17.13 -2.90
C MET A 140 -7.56 17.88 -1.96
N TRP A 141 -6.30 18.06 -2.37
CA TRP A 141 -5.35 18.87 -1.58
C TRP A 141 -5.80 20.32 -1.43
N ALA A 142 -6.39 20.91 -2.49
CA ALA A 142 -6.90 22.28 -2.46
C ALA A 142 -8.22 22.41 -1.68
N ASP A 143 -9.15 21.47 -1.90
CA ASP A 143 -10.52 21.56 -1.41
C ASP A 143 -10.73 20.90 -0.02
N LYS A 144 -9.98 19.85 0.26
CA LYS A 144 -10.08 19.02 1.48
C LYS A 144 -8.70 18.72 2.11
N PRO A 145 -7.89 19.74 2.44
CA PRO A 145 -6.53 19.53 2.94
C PRO A 145 -6.47 18.71 4.24
N ASP A 146 -7.50 18.81 5.08
CA ASP A 146 -7.57 18.07 6.34
C ASP A 146 -7.77 16.57 6.12
N LEU A 147 -8.57 16.17 5.12
CA LEU A 147 -8.73 14.77 4.74
C LEU A 147 -7.40 14.17 4.28
N ILE A 148 -6.67 14.88 3.43
CA ILE A 148 -5.35 14.41 2.97
C ILE A 148 -4.35 14.32 4.12
N ARG A 149 -4.33 15.32 5.02
CA ARG A 149 -3.45 15.30 6.19
C ARG A 149 -3.74 14.09 7.08
N GLU A 150 -5.00 13.83 7.37
CA GLU A 150 -5.42 12.70 8.19
C GLU A 150 -5.04 11.35 7.55
N TYR A 151 -5.18 11.21 6.24
CA TYR A 151 -4.68 10.05 5.51
C TYR A 151 -3.16 9.90 5.65
N LEU A 152 -2.40 10.98 5.43
CA LEU A 152 -0.94 10.96 5.50
C LEU A 152 -0.44 10.56 6.89
N GLU A 153 -1.08 11.05 7.96
CA GLU A 153 -0.76 10.68 9.34
C GLU A 153 -1.01 9.18 9.60
N HIS A 154 -2.14 8.66 9.14
CA HIS A 154 -2.44 7.23 9.26
C HIS A 154 -1.46 6.36 8.49
N ASP A 155 -1.14 6.74 7.26
CA ASP A 155 -0.21 6.02 6.38
C ASP A 155 1.21 6.01 6.96
N GLN A 156 1.66 7.13 7.53
CA GLN A 156 2.93 7.24 8.23
C GLN A 156 3.00 6.29 9.43
N ILE A 157 1.97 6.25 10.27
CA ILE A 157 1.91 5.33 11.42
C ILE A 157 2.03 3.88 10.95
N ARG A 158 1.29 3.49 9.92
CA ARG A 158 1.37 2.15 9.32
C ARG A 158 2.76 1.82 8.81
N ALA A 159 3.37 2.74 8.05
CA ALA A 159 4.68 2.56 7.46
C ALA A 159 5.78 2.44 8.53
N MET A 160 5.72 3.27 9.57
CA MET A 160 6.66 3.23 10.69
C MET A 160 6.55 1.94 11.50
N LYS A 161 5.34 1.43 11.75
CA LYS A 161 5.14 0.13 12.40
C LYS A 161 5.69 -1.02 11.57
N ASN A 162 5.50 -1.00 10.25
CA ASN A 162 6.13 -1.98 9.36
C ASN A 162 7.67 -1.91 9.43
N LEU A 163 8.22 -0.70 9.49
CA LEU A 163 9.67 -0.49 9.62
C LEU A 163 10.19 -1.02 10.97
N GLU A 164 9.54 -0.70 12.09
CA GLU A 164 9.89 -1.19 13.42
C GLU A 164 9.99 -2.72 13.45
N ILE A 165 8.98 -3.43 12.92
CA ILE A 165 8.98 -4.89 12.84
C ILE A 165 10.16 -5.39 11.98
N CYS A 166 10.46 -4.71 10.87
CA CYS A 166 11.57 -5.13 10.01
C CYS A 166 12.94 -4.85 10.64
N LEU A 167 13.09 -3.76 11.41
CA LEU A 167 14.29 -3.51 12.21
C LEU A 167 14.53 -4.61 13.25
N ASP A 168 13.49 -5.02 13.96
CA ASP A 168 13.55 -6.12 14.92
C ASP A 168 13.91 -7.46 14.25
N LEU A 169 13.62 -7.61 12.96
CA LEU A 169 13.95 -8.77 12.15
C LEU A 169 15.31 -8.64 11.41
N GLY A 170 16.05 -7.56 11.66
CA GLY A 170 17.46 -7.43 11.27
C GLY A 170 17.70 -6.91 9.87
N ILE A 171 16.95 -5.91 9.37
CA ILE A 171 17.33 -5.24 8.12
C ILE A 171 18.63 -4.46 8.29
N ASP A 172 19.46 -4.44 7.24
CA ASP A 172 20.75 -3.75 7.25
C ASP A 172 20.64 -2.28 6.87
N PHE A 173 19.70 -1.92 5.98
CA PHE A 173 19.47 -0.54 5.60
C PHE A 173 18.04 -0.27 5.12
N VAL A 174 17.65 1.01 5.17
CA VAL A 174 16.37 1.52 4.67
C VAL A 174 16.61 2.30 3.39
N GLN A 175 15.92 1.90 2.33
CA GLN A 175 15.85 2.66 1.08
C GLN A 175 14.55 3.46 1.07
N ARG A 176 14.64 4.81 1.20
CA ARG A 176 13.47 5.66 0.97
C ARG A 176 13.29 5.92 -0.51
N ASN A 177 12.08 5.66 -0.98
CA ASN A 177 11.65 6.03 -2.33
C ASN A 177 10.50 7.03 -2.22
N GLY A 178 10.64 8.16 -2.89
CA GLY A 178 9.57 9.12 -3.12
C GLY A 178 9.34 9.27 -4.63
N PHE A 179 8.10 9.41 -5.03
CA PHE A 179 7.71 9.80 -6.37
C PHE A 179 7.01 11.15 -6.25
N TYR A 180 7.40 12.13 -7.08
CA TYR A 180 6.80 13.48 -7.07
C TYR A 180 6.97 14.26 -5.75
N GLU A 181 7.85 13.81 -4.86
CA GLU A 181 8.21 14.52 -3.63
C GLU A 181 9.44 15.36 -3.91
N THR A 182 9.27 16.57 -4.43
CA THR A 182 10.35 17.54 -4.61
C THR A 182 10.16 18.71 -3.68
N ALA A 183 11.27 19.35 -3.28
CA ALA A 183 11.25 20.54 -2.45
C ALA A 183 11.13 21.84 -3.28
N ASP A 184 11.01 21.72 -4.60
CA ASP A 184 11.13 22.83 -5.54
C ASP A 184 9.76 23.24 -6.12
N PHE A 185 8.74 23.36 -5.24
CA PHE A 185 7.44 23.98 -5.57
C PHE A 185 7.18 25.18 -4.66
#